data_22d0be659a655ca651c4738b5677b962
#
_entry.id   22d0be659a655ca651c4738b5677b962
#
_cell.length_a   1.000
_cell.length_b   1.000
_cell.length_c   1.000
_cell.angle_alpha   90.00
_cell.angle_beta   90.00
_cell.angle_gamma   90.00
#
_symmetry.space_group_name_H-M   'P 1'
#
loop_
_entity.id
_entity.type
_entity.pdbx_description
1 polymer ?
#
loop_
_entity_poly.entity_id
_entity_poly.type
_entity_poly.pdbx_seq_one_letter_code
_entity_poly.pdbx_strand_id
1 'polypeptide(L)'
;MTTQFHVVVVGAGYAGVMAANRLLAEHPEVAVTVVNPRPVFVERVRLHQVAAGSGTATHELSDLLHPRVTLHVGTAVRIEPYAVSLADGTVLPCDAVVYAVGSTTGSGAIPGAEKAFSVADLDSATALRDALLEADDHASVVVIGGGLTGLETVTELAQSHPRHTLVLVGDPGAALPVNTQRYIRHRLDELGVQVRSGTRVAHIDDGSVVLDDGSEIPATLVVRTAGFSVPDLARRSGLPVDDDGRLRVRDTLQAVDGSPIVGVGDGMPVVGVGDVMPVVGVGDAVVVDGNDHLRMSCQAAMPLGIHGADTVWQLLQGREPAPLSLGFVTTCISLGRDRGVVQLSARDDTPSRWALRGRLAAPVKEAVVRGTIHTMQLQARGRALPSRRGPDTAAREKAHV
;
A
#
# COMPACT_ATOMS: atom_id res chain seq x y z
N MET A 1 -38.90 -3.96 -11.52
CA MET A 1 -37.54 -3.81 -12.03
C MET A 1 -36.64 -3.71 -10.82
N THR A 2 -35.80 -4.70 -10.55
CA THR A 2 -34.81 -4.62 -9.47
C THR A 2 -33.79 -3.54 -9.86
N THR A 3 -33.69 -2.48 -9.07
CA THR A 3 -32.70 -1.42 -9.27
C THR A 3 -31.33 -2.07 -9.12
N GLN A 4 -30.57 -2.14 -10.20
CA GLN A 4 -29.22 -2.69 -10.21
C GLN A 4 -28.28 -1.57 -9.80
N PHE A 5 -27.69 -1.63 -8.60
CA PHE A 5 -26.70 -0.67 -8.16
C PHE A 5 -25.42 -0.81 -8.97
N HIS A 6 -24.77 0.32 -9.26
CA HIS A 6 -23.45 0.36 -9.90
C HIS A 6 -22.42 0.94 -8.92
N VAL A 7 -21.38 0.16 -8.65
CA VAL A 7 -20.25 0.54 -7.78
C VAL A 7 -18.99 0.72 -8.60
N VAL A 8 -18.35 1.88 -8.47
CA VAL A 8 -17.03 2.14 -9.07
C VAL A 8 -15.96 1.95 -8.01
N VAL A 9 -15.02 1.06 -8.26
CA VAL A 9 -13.81 0.84 -7.44
C VAL A 9 -12.65 1.56 -8.09
N VAL A 10 -12.10 2.57 -7.42
CA VAL A 10 -10.98 3.37 -7.94
C VAL A 10 -9.66 2.83 -7.39
N GLY A 11 -8.92 2.14 -8.25
CA GLY A 11 -7.67 1.45 -7.94
C GLY A 11 -7.82 -0.06 -7.82
N ALA A 12 -6.93 -0.81 -8.48
CA ALA A 12 -6.87 -2.27 -8.50
C ALA A 12 -5.64 -2.81 -7.75
N GLY A 13 -5.30 -2.22 -6.61
CA GLY A 13 -4.35 -2.79 -5.66
C GLY A 13 -4.99 -3.88 -4.79
N TYR A 14 -4.28 -4.33 -3.74
CA TYR A 14 -4.76 -5.38 -2.82
C TYR A 14 -6.18 -5.12 -2.30
N ALA A 15 -6.48 -3.90 -1.85
CA ALA A 15 -7.79 -3.56 -1.30
C ALA A 15 -8.88 -3.49 -2.37
N GLY A 16 -8.59 -2.87 -3.52
CA GLY A 16 -9.57 -2.69 -4.59
C GLY A 16 -9.98 -4.00 -5.25
N VAL A 17 -9.03 -4.91 -5.53
CA VAL A 17 -9.32 -6.25 -6.06
C VAL A 17 -10.18 -7.03 -5.08
N MET A 18 -9.83 -7.00 -3.77
CA MET A 18 -10.61 -7.70 -2.75
C MET A 18 -12.03 -7.14 -2.61
N ALA A 19 -12.19 -5.80 -2.69
CA ALA A 19 -13.50 -5.17 -2.61
C ALA A 19 -14.39 -5.53 -3.82
N ALA A 20 -13.85 -5.43 -5.03
CA ALA A 20 -14.57 -5.75 -6.26
C ALA A 20 -15.04 -7.22 -6.29
N ASN A 21 -14.13 -8.14 -5.93
CA ASN A 21 -14.43 -9.56 -5.87
C ASN A 21 -15.47 -9.88 -4.80
N ARG A 22 -15.35 -9.27 -3.60
CA ARG A 22 -16.31 -9.48 -2.49
C ARG A 22 -17.70 -9.04 -2.87
N LEU A 23 -17.85 -7.83 -3.47
CA LEU A 23 -19.14 -7.32 -3.90
C LEU A 23 -19.84 -8.29 -4.83
N LEU A 24 -19.17 -8.79 -5.87
CA LEU A 24 -19.80 -9.68 -6.84
C LEU A 24 -19.99 -11.12 -6.35
N ALA A 25 -19.14 -11.59 -5.43
CA ALA A 25 -19.29 -12.90 -4.83
C ALA A 25 -20.53 -13.00 -3.93
N GLU A 26 -20.84 -11.95 -3.17
CA GLU A 26 -21.94 -11.93 -2.21
C GLU A 26 -23.22 -11.27 -2.80
N HIS A 27 -23.05 -10.34 -3.76
CA HIS A 27 -24.14 -9.51 -4.31
C HIS A 27 -24.09 -9.52 -5.84
N PRO A 28 -24.46 -10.63 -6.48
CA PRO A 28 -24.39 -10.76 -7.94
C PRO A 28 -25.33 -9.82 -8.70
N GLU A 29 -26.27 -9.15 -8.04
CA GLU A 29 -27.13 -8.11 -8.60
C GLU A 29 -26.46 -6.76 -8.77
N VAL A 30 -25.26 -6.54 -8.17
CA VAL A 30 -24.49 -5.30 -8.29
C VAL A 30 -23.67 -5.32 -9.58
N ALA A 31 -23.61 -4.18 -10.27
CA ALA A 31 -22.62 -3.94 -11.32
C ALA A 31 -21.36 -3.34 -10.70
N VAL A 32 -20.18 -3.87 -11.03
CA VAL A 32 -18.91 -3.37 -10.51
C VAL A 32 -17.98 -2.99 -11.65
N THR A 33 -17.53 -1.73 -11.66
CA THR A 33 -16.46 -1.25 -12.55
C THR A 33 -15.23 -0.93 -11.73
N VAL A 34 -14.09 -1.53 -12.09
CA VAL A 34 -12.78 -1.20 -11.52
C VAL A 34 -12.05 -0.25 -12.46
N VAL A 35 -11.63 0.91 -11.97
CA VAL A 35 -10.80 1.87 -12.68
C VAL A 35 -9.37 1.75 -12.21
N ASN A 36 -8.44 1.47 -13.13
CA ASN A 36 -7.02 1.36 -12.80
C ASN A 36 -6.15 1.85 -13.97
N PRO A 37 -5.04 2.57 -13.73
CA PRO A 37 -4.22 3.11 -14.81
C PRO A 37 -3.55 2.05 -15.71
N ARG A 38 -3.54 0.78 -15.29
CA ARG A 38 -2.88 -0.33 -15.99
C ARG A 38 -3.76 -1.57 -16.00
N PRO A 39 -3.68 -2.43 -17.02
CA PRO A 39 -4.41 -3.70 -17.04
C PRO A 39 -3.83 -4.76 -16.11
N VAL A 40 -2.74 -4.45 -15.41
CA VAL A 40 -2.03 -5.36 -14.52
C VAL A 40 -2.15 -4.95 -13.06
N PHE A 41 -2.23 -5.94 -12.20
CA PHE A 41 -2.00 -5.81 -10.76
C PHE A 41 -0.50 -5.75 -10.50
N VAL A 42 -0.08 -4.80 -9.64
CA VAL A 42 1.31 -4.67 -9.22
C VAL A 42 1.47 -5.21 -7.80
N GLU A 43 2.22 -6.30 -7.66
CA GLU A 43 2.57 -6.91 -6.38
C GLU A 43 3.68 -6.09 -5.69
N ARG A 44 3.29 -4.95 -5.09
CA ARG A 44 4.23 -3.93 -4.59
C ARG A 44 5.27 -4.47 -3.61
N VAL A 45 4.92 -5.52 -2.86
CA VAL A 45 5.84 -6.20 -1.93
C VAL A 45 7.02 -6.89 -2.63
N ARG A 46 7.00 -6.97 -3.99
CA ARG A 46 8.08 -7.54 -4.81
C ARG A 46 8.85 -6.50 -5.64
N LEU A 47 8.53 -5.22 -5.53
CA LEU A 47 9.18 -4.19 -6.37
C LEU A 47 10.69 -4.11 -6.13
N HIS A 48 11.17 -4.41 -4.92
CA HIS A 48 12.59 -4.56 -4.64
C HIS A 48 13.25 -5.67 -5.46
N GLN A 49 12.51 -6.73 -5.83
CA GLN A 49 12.98 -7.82 -6.68
C GLN A 49 13.01 -7.41 -8.15
N VAL A 50 12.03 -6.62 -8.60
CA VAL A 50 12.05 -6.02 -9.94
C VAL A 50 13.26 -5.12 -10.08
N ALA A 51 13.47 -4.23 -9.12
CA ALA A 51 14.60 -3.30 -9.09
C ALA A 51 15.95 -4.02 -9.12
N ALA A 52 16.10 -5.13 -8.42
CA ALA A 52 17.30 -5.94 -8.41
C ALA A 52 17.43 -6.90 -9.62
N GLY A 53 16.45 -6.95 -10.52
CA GLY A 53 16.43 -7.89 -11.65
C GLY A 53 16.25 -9.36 -11.25
N SER A 54 15.85 -9.65 -10.01
CA SER A 54 15.77 -10.98 -9.41
C SER A 54 14.38 -11.59 -9.44
N GLY A 55 13.34 -10.85 -9.90
CA GLY A 55 11.96 -11.32 -9.95
C GLY A 55 11.03 -10.39 -10.71
N THR A 56 9.75 -10.79 -10.77
CA THR A 56 8.65 -10.03 -11.38
C THR A 56 7.61 -9.67 -10.33
N ALA A 57 6.80 -8.64 -10.60
CA ALA A 57 5.79 -8.15 -9.67
C ALA A 57 4.44 -7.83 -10.35
N THR A 58 4.18 -8.36 -11.53
CA THR A 58 2.94 -8.08 -12.28
C THR A 58 2.13 -9.34 -12.51
N HIS A 59 0.80 -9.20 -12.42
CA HIS A 59 -0.19 -10.21 -12.76
C HIS A 59 -1.29 -9.56 -13.58
N GLU A 60 -1.86 -10.26 -14.55
CA GLU A 60 -3.02 -9.76 -15.29
C GLU A 60 -4.21 -9.57 -14.33
N LEU A 61 -4.86 -8.40 -14.38
CA LEU A 61 -6.04 -8.15 -13.54
C LEU A 61 -7.19 -9.09 -13.90
N SER A 62 -7.29 -9.54 -15.14
CA SER A 62 -8.27 -10.55 -15.58
C SER A 62 -8.16 -11.88 -14.81
N ASP A 63 -6.96 -12.23 -14.30
CA ASP A 63 -6.73 -13.47 -13.56
C ASP A 63 -7.08 -13.34 -12.06
N LEU A 64 -7.22 -12.10 -11.58
CA LEU A 64 -7.44 -11.78 -10.17
C LEU A 64 -8.83 -11.21 -9.87
N LEU A 65 -9.50 -10.65 -10.87
CA LEU A 65 -10.84 -10.09 -10.75
C LEU A 65 -11.90 -11.14 -11.05
N HIS A 66 -13.04 -11.00 -10.40
CA HIS A 66 -14.23 -11.80 -10.71
C HIS A 66 -14.63 -11.57 -12.19
N PRO A 67 -15.03 -12.64 -12.96
CA PRO A 67 -15.28 -12.52 -14.41
C PRO A 67 -16.36 -11.51 -14.82
N ARG A 68 -17.21 -11.07 -13.88
CA ARG A 68 -18.24 -10.06 -14.10
C ARG A 68 -17.81 -8.62 -13.76
N VAL A 69 -16.58 -8.42 -13.29
CA VAL A 69 -16.02 -7.08 -13.11
C VAL A 69 -15.75 -6.48 -14.47
N THR A 70 -16.22 -5.25 -14.68
CA THR A 70 -15.78 -4.44 -15.82
C THR A 70 -14.49 -3.72 -15.44
N LEU A 71 -13.37 -4.05 -16.09
CA LEU A 71 -12.13 -3.32 -15.93
C LEU A 71 -12.08 -2.15 -16.92
N HIS A 72 -11.96 -0.93 -16.40
CA HIS A 72 -11.69 0.28 -17.18
C HIS A 72 -10.24 0.70 -16.96
N VAL A 73 -9.41 0.57 -18.00
CA VAL A 73 -8.01 1.02 -17.93
C VAL A 73 -7.98 2.53 -18.14
N GLY A 74 -7.72 3.28 -17.07
CA GLY A 74 -7.74 4.73 -17.07
C GLY A 74 -7.42 5.29 -15.68
N THR A 75 -7.22 6.59 -15.61
CA THR A 75 -6.89 7.30 -14.36
C THR A 75 -8.09 8.15 -13.92
N ALA A 76 -8.62 7.89 -12.72
CA ALA A 76 -9.62 8.73 -12.11
C ALA A 76 -8.99 10.08 -11.69
N VAL A 77 -9.62 11.17 -12.08
CA VAL A 77 -9.14 12.53 -11.80
C VAL A 77 -10.05 13.28 -10.83
N ARG A 78 -11.31 12.86 -10.70
CA ARG A 78 -12.27 13.44 -9.79
C ARG A 78 -13.39 12.46 -9.43
N ILE A 79 -13.81 12.51 -8.18
CA ILE A 79 -15.02 11.86 -7.69
C ILE A 79 -16.06 12.97 -7.52
N GLU A 80 -17.18 12.81 -8.19
CA GLU A 80 -18.31 13.78 -8.23
C GLU A 80 -19.56 13.12 -7.67
N PRO A 81 -20.63 13.86 -7.36
CA PRO A 81 -21.89 13.26 -6.97
C PRO A 81 -22.36 12.27 -8.04
N TYR A 82 -22.52 11.00 -7.66
CA TYR A 82 -23.00 9.91 -8.52
C TYR A 82 -22.15 9.64 -9.78
N ALA A 83 -20.88 10.06 -9.79
CA ALA A 83 -19.99 9.80 -10.93
C ALA A 83 -18.50 9.82 -10.54
N VAL A 84 -17.68 9.16 -11.38
CA VAL A 84 -16.22 9.26 -11.37
C VAL A 84 -15.76 9.74 -12.74
N SER A 85 -15.05 10.87 -12.78
CA SER A 85 -14.46 11.43 -13.99
C SER A 85 -13.03 10.93 -14.19
N LEU A 86 -12.70 10.55 -15.45
CA LEU A 86 -11.41 10.01 -15.85
C LEU A 86 -10.61 11.03 -16.64
N ALA A 87 -9.30 10.83 -16.73
CA ALA A 87 -8.37 11.72 -17.42
C ALA A 87 -8.61 11.84 -18.93
N ASP A 88 -9.22 10.84 -19.54
CA ASP A 88 -9.59 10.84 -20.98
C ASP A 88 -10.93 11.53 -21.28
N GLY A 89 -11.58 12.10 -20.25
CA GLY A 89 -12.87 12.76 -20.35
C GLY A 89 -14.07 11.81 -20.16
N THR A 90 -13.85 10.50 -19.97
CA THR A 90 -14.92 9.55 -19.65
C THR A 90 -15.51 9.88 -18.28
N VAL A 91 -16.83 9.85 -18.18
CA VAL A 91 -17.56 9.96 -16.91
C VAL A 91 -18.31 8.66 -16.64
N LEU A 92 -18.05 8.04 -15.50
CA LEU A 92 -18.66 6.78 -15.07
C LEU A 92 -19.74 7.07 -14.02
N PRO A 93 -21.03 6.99 -14.36
CA PRO A 93 -22.10 7.10 -13.37
C PRO A 93 -22.01 5.95 -12.36
N CYS A 94 -22.30 6.23 -11.08
CA CYS A 94 -22.29 5.19 -10.04
C CYS A 94 -23.16 5.58 -8.85
N ASP A 95 -23.62 4.57 -8.10
CA ASP A 95 -24.39 4.73 -6.87
C ASP A 95 -23.48 4.77 -5.63
N ALA A 96 -22.27 4.23 -5.74
CA ALA A 96 -21.25 4.26 -4.67
C ALA A 96 -19.83 4.18 -5.23
N VAL A 97 -18.86 4.67 -4.47
CA VAL A 97 -17.43 4.60 -4.78
C VAL A 97 -16.67 3.87 -3.70
N VAL A 98 -15.84 2.90 -4.10
CA VAL A 98 -14.77 2.35 -3.27
C VAL A 98 -13.46 3.06 -3.62
N TYR A 99 -12.96 3.91 -2.72
CA TYR A 99 -11.71 4.63 -2.86
C TYR A 99 -10.54 3.74 -2.44
N ALA A 100 -9.82 3.17 -3.40
CA ALA A 100 -8.78 2.17 -3.20
C ALA A 100 -7.46 2.51 -3.91
N VAL A 101 -7.15 3.81 -4.06
CA VAL A 101 -6.03 4.30 -4.88
C VAL A 101 -4.64 3.90 -4.35
N GLY A 102 -4.56 3.44 -3.11
CA GLY A 102 -3.30 3.01 -2.50
C GLY A 102 -2.33 4.17 -2.26
N SER A 103 -1.07 3.82 -1.99
CA SER A 103 0.03 4.77 -1.80
C SER A 103 0.90 4.88 -3.05
N THR A 104 1.72 5.91 -3.13
CA THR A 104 2.66 6.17 -4.22
C THR A 104 3.98 6.66 -3.66
N THR A 105 4.95 6.90 -4.53
CA THR A 105 6.21 7.54 -4.15
C THR A 105 5.94 8.97 -3.73
N GLY A 106 6.28 9.33 -2.50
CA GLY A 106 6.23 10.71 -2.03
C GLY A 106 7.23 11.60 -2.78
N SER A 107 6.89 12.86 -3.03
CA SER A 107 7.83 13.86 -3.57
C SER A 107 9.02 14.10 -2.61
N GLY A 108 8.91 13.63 -1.36
CA GLY A 108 9.94 13.65 -0.33
C GLY A 108 10.37 15.06 0.11
N ALA A 109 10.58 15.23 1.41
CA ALA A 109 11.14 16.47 1.97
C ALA A 109 12.67 16.59 1.75
N ILE A 110 13.30 15.66 1.04
CA ILE A 110 14.73 15.66 0.79
C ILE A 110 14.99 16.45 -0.50
N PRO A 111 15.71 17.57 -0.46
CA PRO A 111 16.15 18.30 -1.65
C PRO A 111 16.93 17.36 -2.60
N GLY A 112 16.64 17.38 -3.90
CA GLY A 112 17.25 16.49 -4.88
C GLY A 112 16.63 15.07 -4.95
N ALA A 113 15.51 14.82 -4.25
CA ALA A 113 14.86 13.51 -4.22
C ALA A 113 14.35 13.03 -5.59
N GLU A 114 14.16 13.94 -6.53
CA GLU A 114 13.81 13.63 -7.92
C GLU A 114 14.93 12.89 -8.69
N LYS A 115 16.17 12.97 -8.20
CA LYS A 115 17.33 12.26 -8.75
C LYS A 115 17.40 10.79 -8.25
N ALA A 116 16.61 10.43 -7.27
CA ALA A 116 16.60 9.11 -6.66
C ALA A 116 15.52 8.21 -7.26
N PHE A 117 15.85 6.96 -7.50
CA PHE A 117 14.88 5.92 -7.81
C PHE A 117 14.03 5.55 -6.60
N SER A 118 12.86 4.96 -6.85
CA SER A 118 11.97 4.45 -5.81
C SER A 118 11.59 3.00 -6.08
N VAL A 119 11.38 2.23 -5.04
CA VAL A 119 10.79 0.89 -5.12
C VAL A 119 9.32 0.89 -4.66
N ALA A 120 8.70 2.07 -4.63
CA ALA A 120 7.28 2.20 -4.28
C ALA A 120 6.35 2.09 -5.50
N ASP A 121 6.86 2.23 -6.72
CA ASP A 121 6.13 2.07 -7.97
C ASP A 121 6.92 1.25 -9.00
N LEU A 122 6.19 0.68 -9.96
CA LEU A 122 6.74 -0.26 -10.94
C LEU A 122 7.68 0.42 -11.94
N ASP A 123 7.37 1.65 -12.38
CA ASP A 123 8.17 2.34 -13.40
C ASP A 123 9.53 2.70 -12.85
N SER A 124 9.57 3.27 -11.64
CA SER A 124 10.82 3.64 -10.98
C SER A 124 11.65 2.40 -10.61
N ALA A 125 11.01 1.31 -10.15
CA ALA A 125 11.71 0.05 -9.88
C ALA A 125 12.30 -0.57 -11.16
N THR A 126 11.60 -0.46 -12.28
CA THR A 126 12.08 -0.89 -13.61
C THR A 126 13.24 -0.02 -14.08
N ALA A 127 13.11 1.29 -13.95
CA ALA A 127 14.18 2.23 -14.33
C ALA A 127 15.45 2.03 -13.48
N LEU A 128 15.30 1.71 -12.17
CA LEU A 128 16.44 1.34 -11.32
C LEU A 128 17.13 0.07 -11.81
N ARG A 129 16.38 -0.95 -12.18
CA ARG A 129 16.93 -2.18 -12.75
C ARG A 129 17.75 -1.89 -14.00
N ASP A 130 17.21 -1.09 -14.91
CA ASP A 130 17.87 -0.78 -16.17
C ASP A 130 19.13 0.07 -15.92
N ALA A 131 19.08 1.03 -15.00
CA ALA A 131 20.25 1.80 -14.58
C ALA A 131 21.35 0.96 -13.91
N LEU A 132 20.97 -0.08 -13.14
CA LEU A 132 21.93 -1.04 -12.53
C LEU A 132 22.63 -1.91 -13.59
N LEU A 133 21.95 -2.23 -14.70
CA LEU A 133 22.52 -2.99 -15.80
C LEU A 133 23.49 -2.14 -16.65
N GLU A 134 23.28 -0.84 -16.70
CA GLU A 134 24.13 0.12 -17.44
C GLU A 134 25.32 0.64 -16.60
N ALA A 135 25.22 0.52 -15.26
CA ALA A 135 26.23 1.01 -14.35
C ALA A 135 27.52 0.15 -14.39
N ASP A 136 28.65 0.78 -14.08
CA ASP A 136 29.93 0.07 -13.92
C ASP A 136 29.84 -1.01 -12.83
N ASP A 137 30.59 -2.10 -12.98
CA ASP A 137 30.64 -3.26 -12.07
C ASP A 137 30.87 -2.90 -10.58
N HIS A 138 31.48 -1.74 -10.29
CA HIS A 138 31.79 -1.26 -8.94
C HIS A 138 31.01 0.01 -8.57
N ALA A 139 29.85 0.24 -9.18
CA ALA A 139 29.02 1.39 -8.89
C ALA A 139 28.65 1.46 -7.40
N SER A 140 28.63 2.69 -6.87
CA SER A 140 28.15 2.97 -5.51
C SER A 140 26.64 3.18 -5.51
N VAL A 141 25.89 2.35 -4.79
CA VAL A 141 24.44 2.43 -4.68
C VAL A 141 24.06 2.78 -3.24
N VAL A 142 23.46 3.94 -3.04
CA VAL A 142 22.99 4.41 -1.73
C VAL A 142 21.51 4.17 -1.57
N VAL A 143 21.13 3.35 -0.58
CA VAL A 143 19.72 3.10 -0.22
C VAL A 143 19.36 3.95 0.98
N ILE A 144 18.38 4.84 0.83
CA ILE A 144 17.92 5.77 1.87
C ILE A 144 16.69 5.18 2.56
N GLY A 145 16.81 4.89 3.86
CA GLY A 145 15.74 4.37 4.71
C GLY A 145 16.06 3.01 5.32
N GLY A 146 16.21 2.95 6.66
CA GLY A 146 16.46 1.72 7.43
C GLY A 146 15.20 0.91 7.77
N GLY A 147 14.03 1.26 7.19
CA GLY A 147 12.77 0.54 7.34
C GLY A 147 12.73 -0.79 6.59
N LEU A 148 11.58 -1.47 6.64
CA LEU A 148 11.42 -2.82 6.05
C LEU A 148 11.74 -2.84 4.56
N THR A 149 11.21 -1.88 3.79
CA THR A 149 11.45 -1.77 2.35
C THR A 149 12.94 -1.55 2.03
N GLY A 150 13.62 -0.67 2.81
CA GLY A 150 15.06 -0.44 2.61
C GLY A 150 15.91 -1.66 2.89
N LEU A 151 15.58 -2.40 3.93
CA LEU A 151 16.26 -3.66 4.27
C LEU A 151 16.07 -4.71 3.16
N GLU A 152 14.86 -4.89 2.67
CA GLU A 152 14.57 -5.82 1.56
C GLU A 152 15.30 -5.39 0.29
N THR A 153 15.30 -4.09 -0.02
CA THR A 153 15.95 -3.55 -1.21
C THR A 153 17.47 -3.72 -1.15
N VAL A 154 18.12 -3.26 -0.07
CA VAL A 154 19.59 -3.31 0.01
C VAL A 154 20.11 -4.72 0.07
N THR A 155 19.42 -5.64 0.73
CA THR A 155 19.85 -7.05 0.82
C THR A 155 19.62 -7.83 -0.47
N GLU A 156 18.55 -7.51 -1.21
CA GLU A 156 18.31 -8.08 -2.53
C GLU A 156 19.36 -7.59 -3.54
N LEU A 157 19.66 -6.27 -3.55
CA LEU A 157 20.71 -5.68 -4.38
C LEU A 157 22.07 -6.28 -4.05
N ALA A 158 22.42 -6.45 -2.78
CA ALA A 158 23.70 -7.04 -2.38
C ALA A 158 23.89 -8.47 -2.89
N GLN A 159 22.83 -9.26 -3.00
CA GLN A 159 22.89 -10.60 -3.56
C GLN A 159 22.90 -10.63 -5.09
N SER A 160 22.13 -9.75 -5.72
CA SER A 160 21.99 -9.72 -7.19
C SER A 160 23.15 -8.99 -7.86
N HIS A 161 23.75 -8.02 -7.18
CA HIS A 161 24.85 -7.18 -7.68
C HIS A 161 26.05 -7.17 -6.70
N PRO A 162 26.71 -8.31 -6.45
CA PRO A 162 27.70 -8.45 -5.37
C PRO A 162 29.01 -7.65 -5.61
N ARG A 163 29.18 -7.04 -6.78
CA ARG A 163 30.35 -6.20 -7.08
C ARG A 163 30.12 -4.73 -6.75
N HIS A 164 28.84 -4.28 -6.62
CA HIS A 164 28.53 -2.92 -6.27
C HIS A 164 28.83 -2.61 -4.79
N THR A 165 29.20 -1.38 -4.52
CA THR A 165 29.30 -0.89 -3.14
C THR A 165 27.92 -0.46 -2.66
N LEU A 166 27.34 -1.17 -1.68
CA LEU A 166 26.03 -0.90 -1.14
C LEU A 166 26.14 -0.12 0.18
N VAL A 167 25.46 1.03 0.27
CA VAL A 167 25.39 1.84 1.48
C VAL A 167 23.92 1.99 1.89
N LEU A 168 23.60 1.64 3.13
CA LEU A 168 22.28 1.89 3.74
C LEU A 168 22.37 3.11 4.67
N VAL A 169 21.60 4.15 4.41
CA VAL A 169 21.48 5.33 5.29
C VAL A 169 20.20 5.21 6.10
N GLY A 170 20.33 5.14 7.43
CA GLY A 170 19.24 5.03 8.40
C GLY A 170 19.44 3.89 9.40
N ASP A 171 18.56 3.79 10.38
CA ASP A 171 18.66 2.79 11.46
C ASP A 171 17.97 1.48 11.06
N PRO A 172 18.73 0.38 10.85
CA PRO A 172 18.17 -0.87 10.33
C PRO A 172 17.16 -1.49 11.29
N GLY A 173 15.88 -1.50 10.88
CA GLY A 173 14.79 -2.13 11.62
C GLY A 173 14.50 -1.47 12.98
N ALA A 174 14.64 -0.16 13.12
CA ALA A 174 14.50 0.59 14.38
C ALA A 174 13.19 0.27 15.16
N ALA A 175 12.09 0.01 14.46
CA ALA A 175 10.80 -0.35 15.05
C ALA A 175 10.72 -1.82 15.54
N LEU A 176 11.75 -2.62 15.34
CA LEU A 176 11.77 -4.05 15.69
C LEU A 176 12.48 -4.29 17.03
N PRO A 177 12.23 -5.42 17.71
CA PRO A 177 12.95 -5.76 18.95
C PRO A 177 14.46 -5.86 18.75
N VAL A 178 15.23 -5.45 19.76
CA VAL A 178 16.71 -5.36 19.75
C VAL A 178 17.38 -6.64 19.22
N ASN A 179 16.87 -7.82 19.58
CA ASN A 179 17.42 -9.09 19.10
C ASN A 179 17.22 -9.29 17.58
N THR A 180 16.12 -8.76 17.04
CA THR A 180 15.85 -8.77 15.60
C THR A 180 16.73 -7.74 14.88
N GLN A 181 16.90 -6.54 15.44
CA GLN A 181 17.82 -5.55 14.90
C GLN A 181 19.27 -6.07 14.85
N ARG A 182 19.72 -6.75 15.92
CA ARG A 182 21.08 -7.36 15.94
C ARG A 182 21.25 -8.39 14.85
N TYR A 183 20.25 -9.24 14.63
CA TYR A 183 20.27 -10.23 13.56
C TYR A 183 20.32 -9.56 12.17
N ILE A 184 19.54 -8.50 11.95
CA ILE A 184 19.54 -7.75 10.70
C ILE A 184 20.91 -7.11 10.45
N ARG A 185 21.50 -6.45 11.45
CA ARG A 185 22.84 -5.86 11.32
C ARG A 185 23.91 -6.88 10.97
N HIS A 186 23.92 -8.02 11.66
CA HIS A 186 24.83 -9.12 11.32
C HIS A 186 24.65 -9.60 9.85
N ARG A 187 23.40 -9.66 9.37
CA ARG A 187 23.14 -10.03 7.97
C ARG A 187 23.63 -8.98 6.98
N LEU A 188 23.47 -7.69 7.28
CA LEU A 188 24.01 -6.60 6.46
C LEU A 188 25.56 -6.68 6.38
N ASP A 189 26.22 -6.95 7.52
CA ASP A 189 27.66 -7.15 7.58
C ASP A 189 28.11 -8.35 6.74
N GLU A 190 27.41 -9.51 6.84
CA GLU A 190 27.68 -10.69 5.99
C GLU A 190 27.58 -10.38 4.49
N LEU A 191 26.68 -9.47 4.11
CA LEU A 191 26.47 -9.06 2.72
C LEU A 191 27.39 -7.93 2.27
N GLY A 192 28.27 -7.43 3.13
CA GLY A 192 29.18 -6.33 2.83
C GLY A 192 28.50 -4.97 2.72
N VAL A 193 27.28 -4.82 3.24
CA VAL A 193 26.53 -3.56 3.18
C VAL A 193 27.07 -2.60 4.23
N GLN A 194 27.51 -1.41 3.81
CA GLN A 194 27.90 -0.33 4.70
C GLN A 194 26.67 0.34 5.28
N VAL A 195 26.62 0.50 6.62
CA VAL A 195 25.46 1.12 7.30
C VAL A 195 25.86 2.47 7.88
N ARG A 196 25.09 3.52 7.58
CA ARG A 196 25.16 4.84 8.17
C ARG A 196 23.96 5.06 9.08
N SER A 197 24.09 4.69 10.36
CA SER A 197 23.06 4.86 11.40
C SER A 197 23.19 6.18 12.12
N GLY A 198 22.06 6.65 12.70
CA GLY A 198 22.04 7.87 13.54
C GLY A 198 22.18 9.17 12.75
N THR A 199 22.06 9.13 11.43
CA THR A 199 22.18 10.29 10.54
C THR A 199 21.05 10.27 9.50
N ARG A 200 20.77 11.43 8.92
CA ARG A 200 19.74 11.64 7.90
C ARG A 200 20.35 12.24 6.64
N VAL A 201 19.71 12.02 5.53
CA VAL A 201 20.07 12.67 4.27
C VAL A 201 19.59 14.11 4.32
N ALA A 202 20.50 15.07 4.15
CA ALA A 202 20.22 16.48 4.03
C ALA A 202 19.78 16.85 2.61
N HIS A 203 20.51 16.37 1.59
CA HIS A 203 20.15 16.52 0.17
C HIS A 203 20.87 15.48 -0.71
N ILE A 204 20.41 15.39 -1.96
CA ILE A 204 20.98 14.50 -2.98
C ILE A 204 21.52 15.36 -4.11
N ASP A 205 22.83 15.23 -4.38
CA ASP A 205 23.50 15.90 -5.47
C ASP A 205 23.78 14.97 -6.66
N ASP A 206 24.32 15.52 -7.75
CA ASP A 206 24.80 14.73 -8.86
C ASP A 206 26.06 13.96 -8.45
N GLY A 207 25.92 12.65 -8.25
CA GLY A 207 27.02 11.76 -7.89
C GLY A 207 27.27 11.60 -6.39
N SER A 208 26.46 12.20 -5.51
CA SER A 208 26.62 12.02 -4.06
C SER A 208 25.34 12.21 -3.24
N VAL A 209 25.37 11.72 -2.00
CA VAL A 209 24.38 11.95 -0.97
C VAL A 209 25.04 12.64 0.20
N VAL A 210 24.53 13.82 0.57
CA VAL A 210 25.05 14.62 1.70
C VAL A 210 24.19 14.37 2.94
N LEU A 211 24.84 14.09 4.06
CA LEU A 211 24.20 13.80 5.35
C LEU A 211 24.07 15.07 6.20
N ASP A 212 23.25 15.01 7.24
CA ASP A 212 22.98 16.12 8.17
C ASP A 212 24.18 16.51 9.05
N ASP A 213 25.18 15.62 9.18
CA ASP A 213 26.45 15.89 9.83
C ASP A 213 27.50 16.52 8.89
N GLY A 214 27.15 16.82 7.64
CA GLY A 214 28.00 17.37 6.61
C GLY A 214 28.89 16.34 5.89
N SER A 215 28.83 15.09 6.24
CA SER A 215 29.56 14.03 5.51
C SER A 215 28.90 13.73 4.16
N GLU A 216 29.72 13.35 3.19
CA GLU A 216 29.29 13.06 1.83
C GLU A 216 29.58 11.59 1.48
N ILE A 217 28.62 10.95 0.81
CA ILE A 217 28.72 9.57 0.35
C ILE A 217 28.67 9.59 -1.19
N PRO A 218 29.74 9.18 -1.88
CA PRO A 218 29.70 9.03 -3.34
C PRO A 218 28.60 8.04 -3.74
N ALA A 219 27.77 8.42 -4.71
CA ALA A 219 26.63 7.62 -5.16
C ALA A 219 26.48 7.68 -6.67
N THR A 220 26.69 6.55 -7.35
CA THR A 220 26.34 6.39 -8.77
C THR A 220 24.81 6.33 -8.92
N LEU A 221 24.14 5.60 -8.01
CA LEU A 221 22.70 5.43 -7.98
C LEU A 221 22.19 5.66 -6.55
N VAL A 222 21.07 6.34 -6.44
CA VAL A 222 20.40 6.58 -5.17
C VAL A 222 19.02 5.96 -5.21
N VAL A 223 18.67 5.18 -4.16
CA VAL A 223 17.38 4.51 -4.04
C VAL A 223 16.69 4.99 -2.78
N ARG A 224 15.54 5.62 -2.92
CA ARG A 224 14.73 6.08 -1.81
C ARG A 224 13.65 5.06 -1.48
N THR A 225 13.64 4.62 -0.23
CA THR A 225 12.67 3.62 0.28
C THR A 225 11.80 4.17 1.41
N ALA A 226 12.02 5.42 1.81
CA ALA A 226 11.23 6.14 2.81
C ALA A 226 10.31 7.17 2.14
N GLY A 227 9.20 7.49 2.82
CA GLY A 227 8.29 8.53 2.38
C GLY A 227 7.28 8.04 1.35
N PHE A 228 6.29 7.27 1.79
CA PHE A 228 5.08 7.05 1.01
C PHE A 228 4.21 8.30 1.03
N SER A 229 3.56 8.59 -0.07
CA SER A 229 2.48 9.56 -0.18
C SER A 229 1.24 8.88 -0.75
N VAL A 230 0.15 9.60 -0.83
CA VAL A 230 -1.08 9.14 -1.46
C VAL A 230 -1.43 10.05 -2.63
N PRO A 231 -2.12 9.54 -3.66
CA PRO A 231 -2.64 10.39 -4.74
C PRO A 231 -3.57 11.46 -4.18
N ASP A 232 -3.53 12.64 -4.76
CA ASP A 232 -4.32 13.82 -4.35
C ASP A 232 -5.79 13.79 -4.79
N LEU A 233 -6.27 12.67 -5.33
CA LEU A 233 -7.63 12.49 -5.85
C LEU A 233 -8.69 12.83 -4.79
N ALA A 234 -8.54 12.38 -3.53
CA ALA A 234 -9.49 12.71 -2.47
C ALA A 234 -9.56 14.23 -2.24
N ARG A 235 -8.42 14.90 -2.12
CA ARG A 235 -8.33 16.34 -1.93
C ARG A 235 -8.93 17.11 -3.11
N ARG A 236 -8.61 16.72 -4.35
CA ARG A 236 -9.18 17.33 -5.57
C ARG A 236 -10.69 17.12 -5.70
N SER A 237 -11.19 16.03 -5.12
CA SER A 237 -12.63 15.73 -5.09
C SER A 237 -13.37 16.41 -3.93
N GLY A 238 -12.69 17.22 -3.10
CA GLY A 238 -13.30 17.87 -1.93
C GLY A 238 -13.63 16.91 -0.78
N LEU A 239 -13.07 15.70 -0.79
CA LEU A 239 -13.24 14.73 0.28
C LEU A 239 -12.34 15.07 1.48
N PRO A 240 -12.74 14.74 2.72
CA PRO A 240 -11.98 15.03 3.92
C PRO A 240 -10.67 14.24 3.94
N VAL A 241 -9.55 14.92 4.09
CA VAL A 241 -8.21 14.31 4.16
C VAL A 241 -7.47 14.77 5.41
N ASP A 242 -6.49 13.97 5.84
CA ASP A 242 -5.53 14.36 6.86
C ASP A 242 -4.37 15.20 6.27
N ASP A 243 -3.39 15.55 7.10
CA ASP A 243 -2.24 16.35 6.70
C ASP A 243 -1.37 15.65 5.63
N ASP A 244 -1.33 14.32 5.64
CA ASP A 244 -0.63 13.48 4.65
C ASP A 244 -1.43 13.25 3.36
N GLY A 245 -2.66 13.80 3.26
CA GLY A 245 -3.55 13.67 2.10
C GLY A 245 -4.35 12.37 2.06
N ARG A 246 -4.31 11.55 3.12
CA ARG A 246 -5.10 10.31 3.21
C ARG A 246 -6.57 10.63 3.48
N LEU A 247 -7.47 9.92 2.81
CA LEU A 247 -8.91 10.05 3.04
C LEU A 247 -9.25 9.67 4.49
N ARG A 248 -9.90 10.58 5.21
CA ARG A 248 -10.39 10.29 6.56
C ARG A 248 -11.69 9.50 6.50
N VAL A 249 -11.70 8.35 7.15
CA VAL A 249 -12.86 7.47 7.23
C VAL A 249 -13.20 7.13 8.68
N ARG A 250 -14.49 6.90 8.93
CA ARG A 250 -14.99 6.38 10.21
C ARG A 250 -14.49 4.96 10.41
N ASP A 251 -14.69 4.41 11.58
CA ASP A 251 -14.43 3.00 11.88
C ASP A 251 -15.23 2.02 10.99
N THR A 252 -16.32 2.46 10.37
CA THR A 252 -17.08 1.74 9.35
C THR A 252 -16.45 1.80 7.95
N LEU A 253 -15.35 2.53 7.76
CA LEU A 253 -14.68 2.87 6.49
C LEU A 253 -15.44 3.85 5.59
N GLN A 254 -16.60 4.36 6.00
CA GLN A 254 -17.30 5.46 5.32
C GLN A 254 -16.51 6.76 5.51
N ALA A 255 -16.38 7.58 4.46
CA ALA A 255 -15.76 8.91 4.57
C ALA A 255 -16.42 9.73 5.68
N VAL A 256 -15.59 10.37 6.55
CA VAL A 256 -16.13 11.27 7.58
C VAL A 256 -16.82 12.45 6.89
N ASP A 257 -17.87 12.98 7.55
CA ASP A 257 -18.68 14.12 7.10
C ASP A 257 -19.61 13.83 5.92
N GLY A 258 -19.87 12.57 5.58
CA GLY A 258 -20.87 12.17 4.58
C GLY A 258 -21.03 13.21 3.46
N SER A 259 -19.88 13.77 2.99
CA SER A 259 -19.87 15.01 2.23
C SER A 259 -20.85 14.91 1.08
N PRO A 260 -21.95 15.67 1.10
CA PRO A 260 -22.60 15.92 -0.15
C PRO A 260 -21.60 16.76 -0.94
N ILE A 261 -21.00 16.21 -1.98
CA ILE A 261 -20.50 17.07 -3.04
C ILE A 261 -21.74 17.75 -3.56
N VAL A 262 -22.03 18.95 -3.03
CA VAL A 262 -23.18 19.76 -3.46
C VAL A 262 -22.81 20.24 -4.85
N GLY A 263 -23.37 19.61 -5.86
CA GLY A 263 -23.38 20.15 -7.21
C GLY A 263 -24.26 21.40 -7.21
N VAL A 264 -23.68 22.59 -7.17
CA VAL A 264 -24.37 23.83 -7.45
C VAL A 264 -24.43 23.98 -8.97
N GLY A 265 -25.56 23.58 -9.55
CA GLY A 265 -25.87 23.80 -10.97
C GLY A 265 -27.37 24.03 -11.11
N ASP A 266 -27.75 25.07 -11.86
CA ASP A 266 -29.14 25.37 -12.17
C ASP A 266 -29.80 24.17 -12.87
N GLY A 267 -30.76 23.52 -12.18
CA GLY A 267 -31.62 22.49 -12.74
C GLY A 267 -31.50 21.07 -12.14
N MET A 268 -30.70 20.86 -11.10
CA MET A 268 -30.67 19.58 -10.35
C MET A 268 -31.69 19.63 -9.19
N PRO A 269 -32.43 18.54 -8.90
CA PRO A 269 -33.30 18.49 -7.75
C PRO A 269 -32.50 18.69 -6.47
N VAL A 270 -33.02 19.51 -5.56
CA VAL A 270 -32.49 19.70 -4.21
C VAL A 270 -32.55 18.33 -3.51
N VAL A 271 -31.40 17.70 -3.38
CA VAL A 271 -31.26 16.40 -2.72
C VAL A 271 -31.47 16.63 -1.23
N GLY A 272 -32.48 16.00 -0.64
CA GLY A 272 -32.77 16.05 0.78
C GLY A 272 -31.63 15.44 1.61
N VAL A 273 -31.58 15.78 2.90
CA VAL A 273 -30.64 15.17 3.88
C VAL A 273 -30.92 13.66 3.94
N GLY A 274 -30.27 12.88 3.09
CA GLY A 274 -30.47 11.42 2.95
C GLY A 274 -29.95 10.81 1.65
N ASP A 275 -29.75 11.61 0.60
CA ASP A 275 -29.36 11.13 -0.74
C ASP A 275 -27.89 11.48 -1.07
N VAL A 276 -26.96 11.07 -0.24
CA VAL A 276 -25.51 11.26 -0.49
C VAL A 276 -24.92 9.97 -1.03
N MET A 277 -24.24 10.04 -2.18
CA MET A 277 -23.50 8.91 -2.71
C MET A 277 -22.43 8.44 -1.70
N PRO A 278 -22.46 7.18 -1.22
CA PRO A 278 -21.46 6.72 -0.29
C PRO A 278 -20.07 6.64 -0.94
N VAL A 279 -19.08 7.22 -0.28
CA VAL A 279 -17.65 7.01 -0.55
C VAL A 279 -17.06 6.21 0.59
N VAL A 280 -16.56 5.02 0.28
CA VAL A 280 -15.94 4.09 1.25
C VAL A 280 -14.47 3.97 0.92
N GLY A 281 -13.60 4.32 1.87
CA GLY A 281 -12.17 4.30 1.69
C GLY A 281 -11.54 3.02 2.21
N VAL A 282 -10.59 2.44 1.46
CA VAL A 282 -9.91 1.19 1.80
C VAL A 282 -8.42 1.22 1.41
N GLY A 283 -7.59 0.45 2.11
CA GLY A 283 -6.16 0.29 1.81
C GLY A 283 -5.28 1.41 2.34
N ASP A 284 -4.12 1.63 1.71
CA ASP A 284 -3.06 2.52 2.20
C ASP A 284 -3.42 4.02 2.13
N ALA A 285 -4.39 4.39 1.30
CA ALA A 285 -4.77 5.79 1.07
C ALA A 285 -5.77 6.35 2.08
N VAL A 286 -6.05 5.63 3.17
CA VAL A 286 -7.02 6.03 4.19
C VAL A 286 -6.41 6.10 5.58
N VAL A 287 -7.00 6.94 6.43
CA VAL A 287 -6.83 6.91 7.88
C VAL A 287 -8.18 6.61 8.52
N VAL A 288 -8.22 5.57 9.36
CA VAL A 288 -9.44 5.05 9.98
C VAL A 288 -9.53 5.56 11.41
N ASP A 289 -10.57 6.34 11.71
CA ASP A 289 -10.78 6.89 13.05
C ASP A 289 -10.78 5.78 14.12
N GLY A 290 -10.04 5.99 15.21
CA GLY A 290 -9.93 5.03 16.31
C GLY A 290 -9.10 3.76 16.02
N ASN A 291 -8.42 3.69 14.86
CA ASN A 291 -7.62 2.54 14.44
C ASN A 291 -6.17 2.92 14.08
N ASP A 292 -5.51 3.72 14.93
CA ASP A 292 -4.16 4.26 14.73
C ASP A 292 -3.07 3.16 14.59
N HIS A 293 -3.39 1.92 14.97
CA HIS A 293 -2.50 0.78 14.82
C HIS A 293 -2.40 0.26 13.39
N LEU A 294 -3.29 0.70 12.49
CA LEU A 294 -3.28 0.24 11.10
C LEU A 294 -2.10 0.88 10.35
N ARG A 295 -1.24 0.03 9.82
CA ARG A 295 -0.13 0.45 8.96
C ARG A 295 -0.40 0.11 7.50
N MET A 296 0.21 0.86 6.60
CA MET A 296 0.24 0.57 5.16
C MET A 296 0.87 -0.81 4.92
N SER A 297 0.07 -1.78 4.50
CA SER A 297 0.53 -3.15 4.21
C SER A 297 -0.52 -3.96 3.47
N CYS A 298 -0.09 -4.97 2.70
CA CYS A 298 -1.02 -5.93 2.09
C CYS A 298 -1.86 -6.68 3.15
N GLN A 299 -1.31 -6.90 4.34
CA GLN A 299 -2.00 -7.56 5.46
C GLN A 299 -3.20 -6.74 5.97
N ALA A 300 -3.10 -5.40 5.96
CA ALA A 300 -4.22 -4.52 6.28
C ALA A 300 -5.13 -4.30 5.06
N ALA A 301 -4.54 -4.06 3.88
CA ALA A 301 -5.28 -3.67 2.68
C ALA A 301 -6.33 -4.70 2.24
N MET A 302 -6.00 -6.00 2.28
CA MET A 302 -6.91 -7.06 1.84
C MET A 302 -8.19 -7.15 2.71
N PRO A 303 -8.11 -7.25 4.05
CA PRO A 303 -9.29 -7.23 4.91
C PRO A 303 -10.07 -5.91 4.86
N LEU A 304 -9.37 -4.76 4.70
CA LEU A 304 -10.02 -3.46 4.50
C LEU A 304 -10.87 -3.47 3.22
N GLY A 305 -10.38 -4.08 2.13
CA GLY A 305 -11.15 -4.23 0.90
C GLY A 305 -12.43 -5.06 1.10
N ILE A 306 -12.33 -6.18 1.82
CA ILE A 306 -13.50 -7.02 2.15
C ILE A 306 -14.52 -6.23 2.99
N HIS A 307 -14.05 -5.60 4.08
CA HIS A 307 -14.93 -4.83 4.97
C HIS A 307 -15.57 -3.63 4.25
N GLY A 308 -14.78 -2.94 3.40
CA GLY A 308 -15.30 -1.83 2.60
C GLY A 308 -16.39 -2.25 1.61
N ALA A 309 -16.29 -3.42 1.02
CA ALA A 309 -17.34 -3.99 0.17
C ALA A 309 -18.63 -4.23 0.97
N ASP A 310 -18.51 -4.86 2.15
CA ASP A 310 -19.65 -5.10 3.04
C ASP A 310 -20.25 -3.76 3.50
N THR A 311 -19.45 -2.74 3.79
CA THR A 311 -19.89 -1.38 4.13
C THR A 311 -20.67 -0.74 2.99
N VAL A 312 -20.13 -0.76 1.75
CA VAL A 312 -20.83 -0.21 0.58
C VAL A 312 -22.20 -0.86 0.42
N TRP A 313 -22.27 -2.18 0.53
CA TRP A 313 -23.54 -2.88 0.40
C TRP A 313 -24.55 -2.48 1.48
N GLN A 314 -24.13 -2.39 2.74
CA GLN A 314 -25.05 -1.95 3.82
C GLN A 314 -25.57 -0.53 3.56
N LEU A 315 -24.71 0.39 3.13
CA LEU A 315 -25.11 1.78 2.82
C LEU A 315 -26.09 1.83 1.64
N LEU A 316 -25.85 1.07 0.57
CA LEU A 316 -26.77 0.99 -0.58
C LEU A 316 -28.15 0.42 -0.20
N GLN A 317 -28.22 -0.39 0.86
CA GLN A 317 -29.47 -0.92 1.41
C GLN A 317 -30.10 0.00 2.47
N GLY A 318 -29.52 1.19 2.75
CA GLY A 318 -29.98 2.09 3.81
C GLY A 318 -29.78 1.51 5.21
N ARG A 319 -28.80 0.62 5.40
CA ARG A 319 -28.46 -0.01 6.68
C ARG A 319 -27.18 0.58 7.26
N GLU A 320 -27.07 0.54 8.59
CA GLU A 320 -25.86 0.96 9.29
C GLU A 320 -24.76 -0.11 9.15
N PRO A 321 -23.55 0.26 8.65
CA PRO A 321 -22.44 -0.67 8.55
C PRO A 321 -21.83 -1.01 9.91
N ALA A 322 -21.26 -2.21 10.01
CA ALA A 322 -20.54 -2.63 11.21
C ALA A 322 -19.18 -1.90 11.32
N PRO A 323 -18.68 -1.64 12.55
CA PRO A 323 -17.35 -1.10 12.75
C PRO A 323 -16.26 -2.10 12.37
N LEU A 324 -15.13 -1.59 11.89
CA LEU A 324 -13.96 -2.39 11.53
C LEU A 324 -13.33 -3.04 12.76
N SER A 325 -13.04 -4.33 12.64
CA SER A 325 -12.24 -5.06 13.61
C SER A 325 -11.12 -5.81 12.90
N LEU A 326 -9.92 -5.22 12.86
CA LEU A 326 -8.76 -5.76 12.16
C LEU A 326 -7.55 -5.83 13.09
N GLY A 327 -6.87 -6.97 13.12
CA GLY A 327 -5.66 -7.18 13.90
C GLY A 327 -4.53 -7.82 13.11
N PHE A 328 -3.29 -7.49 13.51
CA PHE A 328 -2.08 -8.02 12.91
C PHE A 328 -1.68 -9.39 13.49
N VAL A 329 -0.77 -10.07 12.79
CA VAL A 329 -0.21 -11.37 13.17
C VAL A 329 1.31 -11.34 13.16
N THR A 330 1.88 -10.81 12.08
CA THR A 330 3.32 -10.86 11.83
C THR A 330 3.78 -9.67 10.99
N THR A 331 5.09 -9.41 11.07
CA THR A 331 5.83 -8.62 10.08
C THR A 331 6.86 -9.54 9.44
N CYS A 332 6.78 -9.73 8.12
CA CYS A 332 7.70 -10.58 7.37
C CYS A 332 8.66 -9.71 6.55
N ILE A 333 9.96 -10.00 6.66
CA ILE A 333 11.03 -9.25 5.99
C ILE A 333 11.94 -10.24 5.28
N SER A 334 12.23 -10.03 4.00
CA SER A 334 13.31 -10.73 3.31
C SER A 334 14.65 -10.03 3.59
N LEU A 335 15.69 -10.80 3.79
CA LEU A 335 17.06 -10.34 3.94
C LEU A 335 17.96 -11.00 2.86
N GLY A 336 17.59 -10.73 1.61
CA GLY A 336 17.98 -11.48 0.44
C GLY A 336 17.11 -12.71 0.22
N ARG A 337 17.46 -13.56 -0.75
CA ARG A 337 16.63 -14.71 -1.16
C ARG A 337 16.67 -15.89 -0.20
N ASP A 338 17.78 -16.05 0.51
CA ASP A 338 18.07 -17.22 1.32
C ASP A 338 17.75 -17.02 2.81
N ARG A 339 17.47 -15.81 3.26
CA ARG A 339 17.21 -15.48 4.66
C ARG A 339 16.07 -14.49 4.83
N GLY A 340 15.47 -14.49 6.03
CA GLY A 340 14.41 -13.56 6.37
C GLY A 340 14.17 -13.48 7.88
N VAL A 341 13.17 -12.68 8.21
CA VAL A 341 12.61 -12.54 9.56
C VAL A 341 11.09 -12.61 9.45
N VAL A 342 10.48 -13.44 10.30
CA VAL A 342 9.03 -13.44 10.57
C VAL A 342 8.88 -13.03 12.03
N GLN A 343 8.64 -11.75 12.25
CA GLN A 343 8.43 -11.16 13.56
C GLN A 343 6.97 -11.31 13.95
N LEU A 344 6.68 -12.01 15.04
CA LEU A 344 5.31 -12.11 15.55
C LEU A 344 4.88 -10.79 16.17
N SER A 345 3.62 -10.42 15.97
CA SER A 345 3.02 -9.20 16.53
C SER A 345 1.77 -9.52 17.34
N ALA A 346 1.45 -8.65 18.29
CA ALA A 346 0.14 -8.61 18.92
C ALA A 346 -0.92 -8.10 17.92
N ARG A 347 -2.18 -8.07 18.33
CA ARG A 347 -3.28 -7.63 17.44
C ARG A 347 -3.19 -6.15 17.06
N ASP A 348 -2.57 -5.34 17.90
CA ASP A 348 -2.31 -3.91 17.70
C ASP A 348 -1.00 -3.63 16.95
N ASP A 349 -0.41 -4.64 16.32
CA ASP A 349 0.88 -4.61 15.60
C ASP A 349 2.11 -4.43 16.50
N THR A 350 1.97 -4.39 17.82
CA THR A 350 3.13 -4.33 18.72
C THR A 350 4.00 -5.59 18.51
N PRO A 351 5.30 -5.43 18.17
CA PRO A 351 6.16 -6.57 17.95
C PRO A 351 6.41 -7.37 19.22
N SER A 352 6.21 -8.69 19.18
CA SER A 352 6.52 -9.60 20.29
C SER A 352 8.03 -9.85 20.39
N ARG A 353 8.47 -10.47 21.51
CA ARG A 353 9.88 -10.95 21.65
C ARG A 353 10.22 -12.11 20.70
N TRP A 354 9.23 -12.75 20.10
CA TRP A 354 9.39 -13.96 19.30
C TRP A 354 9.49 -13.63 17.82
N ALA A 355 10.53 -14.15 17.18
CA ALA A 355 10.70 -14.08 15.73
C ALA A 355 11.35 -15.35 15.21
N LEU A 356 10.86 -15.85 14.06
CA LEU A 356 11.58 -16.82 13.25
C LEU A 356 12.58 -16.07 12.38
N ARG A 357 13.84 -16.52 12.33
CA ARG A 357 14.93 -15.86 11.61
C ARG A 357 15.72 -16.85 10.76
N GLY A 358 16.43 -16.34 9.78
CA GLY A 358 17.36 -17.13 8.98
C GLY A 358 16.71 -17.85 7.80
N ARG A 359 17.29 -18.99 7.42
CA ARG A 359 16.89 -19.76 6.25
C ARG A 359 15.46 -20.30 6.33
N LEU A 360 14.96 -20.56 7.54
CA LEU A 360 13.59 -21.05 7.72
C LEU A 360 12.53 -19.93 7.58
N ALA A 361 12.90 -18.68 7.78
CA ALA A 361 11.98 -17.55 7.61
C ALA A 361 11.74 -17.18 6.14
N ALA A 362 12.72 -17.39 5.27
CA ALA A 362 12.62 -17.06 3.84
C ALA A 362 11.45 -17.78 3.14
N PRO A 363 11.29 -19.11 3.21
CA PRO A 363 10.15 -19.78 2.59
C PRO A 363 8.80 -19.41 3.22
N VAL A 364 8.77 -19.07 4.52
CA VAL A 364 7.54 -18.59 5.18
C VAL A 364 7.13 -17.24 4.60
N LYS A 365 8.07 -16.29 4.45
CA LYS A 365 7.81 -15.00 3.79
C LYS A 365 7.29 -15.20 2.36
N GLU A 366 7.96 -16.06 1.58
CA GLU A 366 7.54 -16.35 0.20
C GLU A 366 6.15 -16.99 0.15
N ALA A 367 5.83 -17.91 1.05
CA ALA A 367 4.50 -18.50 1.15
C ALA A 367 3.42 -17.47 1.51
N VAL A 368 3.72 -16.52 2.41
CA VAL A 368 2.81 -15.42 2.76
C VAL A 368 2.53 -14.56 1.54
N VAL A 369 3.57 -14.17 0.80
CA VAL A 369 3.44 -13.31 -0.39
C VAL A 369 2.67 -14.02 -1.50
N ARG A 370 2.99 -15.29 -1.82
CA ARG A 370 2.20 -16.09 -2.79
C ARG A 370 0.76 -16.29 -2.33
N GLY A 371 0.55 -16.42 -1.03
CA GLY A 371 -0.76 -16.54 -0.41
C GLY A 371 -1.68 -15.35 -0.72
N THR A 372 -1.14 -14.14 -0.87
CA THR A 372 -1.95 -12.95 -1.20
C THR A 372 -2.60 -13.09 -2.58
N ILE A 373 -1.84 -13.48 -3.59
CA ILE A 373 -2.35 -13.71 -4.95
C ILE A 373 -3.37 -14.86 -4.97
N HIS A 374 -3.04 -15.97 -4.33
CA HIS A 374 -3.96 -17.11 -4.25
C HIS A 374 -5.28 -16.73 -3.55
N THR A 375 -5.21 -15.92 -2.51
CA THR A 375 -6.38 -15.40 -1.79
C THR A 375 -7.30 -14.57 -2.70
N MET A 376 -6.73 -13.66 -3.52
CA MET A 376 -7.51 -12.89 -4.49
C MET A 376 -8.19 -13.79 -5.51
N GLN A 377 -7.47 -14.80 -6.04
CA GLN A 377 -8.02 -15.77 -6.99
C GLN A 377 -9.15 -16.63 -6.39
N LEU A 378 -9.03 -17.02 -5.12
CA LEU A 378 -10.10 -17.74 -4.42
C LEU A 378 -11.33 -16.88 -4.25
N GLN A 379 -11.15 -15.61 -3.90
CA GLN A 379 -12.26 -14.69 -3.72
C GLN A 379 -12.93 -14.33 -5.06
N ALA A 380 -12.17 -14.20 -6.15
CA ALA A 380 -12.72 -14.06 -7.49
C ALA A 380 -13.66 -15.23 -7.90
N ARG A 381 -13.46 -16.40 -7.27
CA ARG A 381 -14.29 -17.60 -7.45
C ARG A 381 -15.40 -17.76 -6.39
N GLY A 382 -15.69 -16.70 -5.62
CA GLY A 382 -16.74 -16.68 -4.60
C GLY A 382 -16.43 -17.40 -3.30
N ARG A 383 -15.14 -17.63 -2.96
CA ARG A 383 -14.75 -18.22 -1.67
C ARG A 383 -14.38 -17.14 -0.68
N ALA A 384 -15.21 -16.94 0.36
CA ALA A 384 -14.91 -16.03 1.46
C ALA A 384 -13.78 -16.56 2.34
N LEU A 385 -12.88 -15.67 2.77
CA LEU A 385 -11.80 -15.99 3.70
C LEU A 385 -12.02 -15.26 5.03
N PRO A 386 -11.76 -15.91 6.18
CA PRO A 386 -11.93 -15.30 7.49
C PRO A 386 -10.86 -14.21 7.73
N SER A 387 -11.27 -13.05 8.23
CA SER A 387 -10.38 -12.02 8.75
C SER A 387 -10.11 -12.21 10.24
N ARG A 388 -8.92 -11.81 10.72
CA ARG A 388 -8.58 -11.84 12.14
C ARG A 388 -9.16 -10.61 12.85
N ARG A 389 -9.86 -10.81 13.97
CA ARG A 389 -10.39 -9.73 14.80
C ARG A 389 -9.29 -8.84 15.37
N GLY A 390 -9.55 -7.54 15.44
CA GLY A 390 -8.70 -6.51 16.01
C GLY A 390 -8.57 -6.59 17.54
N PRO A 391 -7.82 -5.66 18.16
CA PRO A 391 -7.79 -5.49 19.61
C PRO A 391 -9.19 -5.19 20.15
N ASP A 392 -9.53 -5.69 21.33
CA ASP A 392 -10.80 -5.35 22.00
C ASP A 392 -10.82 -3.85 22.35
N THR A 393 -11.72 -3.10 21.74
CA THR A 393 -11.90 -1.66 21.98
C THR A 393 -12.26 -1.36 23.44
N ALA A 394 -12.98 -2.25 24.11
CA ALA A 394 -13.30 -2.14 25.55
C ALA A 394 -12.07 -2.16 26.48
N ALA A 395 -10.92 -2.67 26.03
CA ALA A 395 -9.67 -2.65 26.79
C ALA A 395 -8.93 -1.30 26.67
N ARG A 396 -9.18 -0.52 25.61
CA ARG A 396 -8.53 0.79 25.38
C ARG A 396 -9.14 1.89 26.26
N GLU A 397 -10.45 1.90 26.50
CA GLU A 397 -11.08 2.88 27.40
C GLU A 397 -10.59 2.78 28.84
N LYS A 398 -10.14 1.58 29.27
CA LYS A 398 -9.60 1.35 30.63
C LYS A 398 -8.11 1.72 30.81
N ALA A 399 -7.38 1.99 29.72
CA ALA A 399 -5.97 2.37 29.77
C ALA A 399 -5.76 3.90 29.73
N HIS A 400 -6.82 4.68 29.52
CA HIS A 400 -6.82 6.15 29.50
C HIS A 400 -7.60 6.80 30.67
N VAL A 401 -7.93 6.01 31.72
CA VAL A 401 -8.51 6.52 32.98
C VAL A 401 -7.48 6.46 34.09
#